data_d428ee3205b1b3694e191b25ef4bff31
#
_entry.id   d428ee3205b1b3694e191b25ef4bff31
#
_cell.length_a   1.000
_cell.length_b   1.000
_cell.length_c   1.000
_cell.angle_alpha   90.00
_cell.angle_beta   90.00
_cell.angle_gamma   90.00
#
_symmetry.space_group_name_H-M   'P 1'
#
loop_
_entity.id
_entity.type
_entity.pdbx_description
1 polymer ?
#
loop_
_entity_poly.entity_id
_entity_poly.type
_entity_poly.pdbx_seq_one_letter_code
_entity_poly.pdbx_strand_id
1 'polypeptide(L)'
;LDKKLLAVLRYYTDFDDESISWTIYEYWTDKECQTFRKRNGKEYTITKDLVDYNMFCDFIDGVAVNESNIYKHNLETVPFIPFANNNLQTSDLDNVKKLIDSYDKTYSGFVNDLEDIQQVIFVLTNYGGIREEGEKGIRKFLQDLKHYKTIPLDSAGTGDTSGLSTLTIEIPVEARKELLESTRKAIFSMGQGVDPQQQSFDNTSGEAMKFLYSLLELKAGLLETEFRLGFGELIRAICKYHNKSVKNIIQTWTRNAIRSESELVDICSKSKGIISDKTIIKNHPLVDDPEQEEKQIAKEQKEQQDIYNDEGDNGKGGDE
;
A
#
# COMPACT_ATOMS: atom_id res chain seq x y z
N LEU A 1 -23.95 16.48 18.60
CA LEU A 1 -22.69 16.55 19.36
C LEU A 1 -21.64 17.14 18.42
N ASP A 2 -21.25 18.37 18.66
CA ASP A 2 -20.13 18.98 17.95
C ASP A 2 -18.86 18.17 18.28
N LYS A 3 -18.31 17.49 17.29
CA LYS A 3 -17.06 16.73 17.39
C LYS A 3 -15.87 17.70 17.41
N LYS A 4 -15.80 18.57 18.42
CA LYS A 4 -14.64 19.46 18.55
C LYS A 4 -13.50 18.71 19.20
N LEU A 5 -12.34 18.72 18.56
CA LEU A 5 -11.11 18.18 19.13
C LEU A 5 -10.70 19.04 20.32
N LEU A 6 -10.59 18.43 21.51
CA LEU A 6 -10.28 19.14 22.75
C LEU A 6 -8.79 19.13 23.07
N ALA A 7 -8.13 18.01 22.81
CA ALA A 7 -6.70 17.84 23.02
C ALA A 7 -6.18 16.64 22.20
N VAL A 8 -4.86 16.62 21.97
CA VAL A 8 -4.14 15.51 21.35
C VAL A 8 -2.95 15.14 22.21
N LEU A 9 -2.80 13.85 22.48
CA LEU A 9 -1.61 13.28 23.09
C LEU A 9 -0.76 12.62 21.98
N ARG A 10 0.40 13.21 21.68
CA ARG A 10 1.41 12.61 20.81
C ARG A 10 2.44 11.94 21.69
N TYR A 11 2.89 10.75 21.33
CA TYR A 11 4.00 10.08 22.02
C TYR A 11 4.92 9.40 21.03
N TYR A 12 6.19 9.35 21.36
CA TYR A 12 7.23 8.70 20.58
C TYR A 12 8.40 8.27 21.47
N THR A 13 9.22 7.36 20.97
CA THR A 13 10.43 6.90 21.67
C THR A 13 11.64 7.67 21.16
N ASP A 14 12.46 8.14 22.10
CA ASP A 14 13.73 8.82 21.82
C ASP A 14 14.84 8.23 22.70
N PHE A 15 16.07 8.47 22.31
CA PHE A 15 17.26 8.01 23.03
C PHE A 15 18.10 9.20 23.42
N ASP A 16 18.54 9.22 24.68
CA ASP A 16 19.49 10.22 25.15
C ASP A 16 20.94 9.88 24.77
N ASP A 17 21.88 10.77 25.11
CA ASP A 17 23.32 10.62 24.82
C ASP A 17 23.93 9.35 25.47
N GLU A 18 23.30 8.83 26.53
CA GLU A 18 23.68 7.58 27.20
C GLU A 18 22.98 6.35 26.59
N SER A 19 22.29 6.48 25.46
CA SER A 19 21.51 5.43 24.82
C SER A 19 20.37 4.88 25.69
N ILE A 20 19.90 5.64 26.66
CA ILE A 20 18.72 5.30 27.45
C ILE A 20 17.48 5.62 26.65
N SER A 21 16.58 4.65 26.54
CA SER A 21 15.29 4.83 25.84
C SER A 21 14.28 5.56 26.71
N TRP A 22 13.71 6.61 26.17
CA TRP A 22 12.65 7.41 26.78
C TRP A 22 11.40 7.41 25.91
N THR A 23 10.24 7.38 26.51
CA THR A 23 8.99 7.74 25.83
C THR A 23 8.66 9.19 26.17
N ILE A 24 8.62 10.02 25.15
CA ILE A 24 8.26 11.43 25.25
C ILE A 24 6.76 11.57 24.97
N TYR A 25 6.08 12.37 25.77
CA TYR A 25 4.65 12.67 25.66
C TYR A 25 4.49 14.17 25.45
N GLU A 26 3.76 14.55 24.42
CA GLU A 26 3.36 15.91 24.11
C GLU A 26 1.84 16.03 24.23
N TYR A 27 1.38 16.80 25.19
CA TYR A 27 -0.04 17.06 25.40
C TYR A 27 -0.41 18.41 24.82
N TRP A 28 -1.07 18.39 23.66
CA TRP A 28 -1.47 19.56 22.90
C TRP A 28 -2.91 19.94 23.20
N THR A 29 -3.13 21.19 23.53
CA THR A 29 -4.44 21.81 23.74
C THR A 29 -4.67 22.92 22.70
N ASP A 30 -5.73 23.69 22.83
CA ASP A 30 -6.01 24.85 22.01
C ASP A 30 -5.12 26.08 22.35
N LYS A 31 -4.33 26.02 23.44
CA LYS A 31 -3.51 27.13 23.94
C LYS A 31 -2.03 26.80 23.99
N GLU A 32 -1.70 25.58 24.41
CA GLU A 32 -0.32 25.22 24.73
C GLU A 32 -0.05 23.73 24.52
N CYS A 33 1.22 23.40 24.37
CA CYS A 33 1.75 22.07 24.46
C CYS A 33 2.50 21.89 25.77
N GLN A 34 2.23 20.80 26.48
CA GLN A 34 2.98 20.40 27.66
C GLN A 34 3.73 19.10 27.36
N THR A 35 5.01 19.04 27.74
CA THR A 35 5.87 17.89 27.45
C THR A 35 6.30 17.18 28.73
N PHE A 36 6.24 15.85 28.62
CA PHE A 36 6.63 14.93 29.68
C PHE A 36 7.49 13.82 29.11
N ARG A 37 8.29 13.18 29.93
CA ARG A 37 9.03 11.98 29.52
C ARG A 37 8.95 10.88 30.55
N LYS A 38 9.04 9.64 30.08
CA LYS A 38 9.11 8.44 30.90
C LYS A 38 10.25 7.56 30.44
N ARG A 39 11.08 7.08 31.37
CA ARG A 39 12.15 6.13 31.05
C ARG A 39 11.56 4.77 30.69
N ASN A 40 11.97 4.20 29.58
CA ASN A 40 11.61 2.84 29.20
C ASN A 40 12.47 1.84 29.96
N GLY A 41 11.88 1.03 30.82
CA GLY A 41 12.58 0.07 31.66
C GLY A 41 11.62 -0.89 32.36
N LYS A 42 12.15 -1.88 33.00
CA LYS A 42 11.62 -3.20 33.32
C LYS A 42 10.28 -3.34 34.07
N GLU A 43 9.60 -2.30 34.53
CA GLU A 43 8.31 -2.47 35.23
C GLU A 43 7.32 -1.34 34.93
N TYR A 44 6.10 -1.75 34.58
CA TYR A 44 4.96 -0.89 34.31
C TYR A 44 4.33 -0.33 35.61
N THR A 45 4.79 0.82 36.06
CA THR A 45 3.99 1.63 37.00
C THR A 45 3.66 2.95 36.32
N ILE A 46 2.43 3.04 35.85
CA ILE A 46 1.96 4.06 34.90
C ILE A 46 2.00 5.51 35.44
N THR A 47 2.12 5.74 36.73
CA THR A 47 1.89 7.06 37.32
C THR A 47 3.05 7.66 38.11
N LYS A 48 4.08 6.91 38.44
CA LYS A 48 5.19 7.43 39.28
C LYS A 48 6.43 7.89 38.51
N ASP A 49 6.57 7.53 37.24
CA ASP A 49 7.80 7.75 36.47
C ASP A 49 7.62 8.80 35.36
N LEU A 50 6.48 9.46 35.27
CA LEU A 50 6.26 10.54 34.33
C LEU A 50 6.79 11.83 34.97
N VAL A 51 7.78 12.43 34.32
CA VAL A 51 8.41 13.69 34.77
C VAL A 51 8.27 14.76 33.70
N ASP A 52 8.26 16.02 34.12
CA ASP A 52 8.30 17.14 33.20
C ASP A 52 9.56 17.06 32.35
N TYR A 53 9.42 17.37 31.08
CA TYR A 53 10.53 17.38 30.12
C TYR A 53 10.66 18.74 29.48
N ASN A 54 11.74 19.46 29.80
CA ASN A 54 12.03 20.79 29.23
C ASN A 54 12.52 20.64 27.80
N MET A 55 11.57 20.53 26.86
CA MET A 55 11.84 20.37 25.44
C MET A 55 11.98 21.70 24.71
N PHE A 56 11.40 22.74 25.25
CA PHE A 56 11.38 24.06 24.62
C PHE A 56 12.40 24.99 25.30
N CYS A 57 13.16 25.72 24.51
CA CYS A 57 14.09 26.73 24.98
C CYS A 57 14.14 27.92 24.01
N ASP A 58 14.42 29.09 24.53
CA ASP A 58 14.78 30.26 23.72
C ASP A 58 16.27 30.22 23.44
N PHE A 59 16.71 30.76 22.32
CA PHE A 59 18.12 30.89 21.99
C PHE A 59 18.50 32.38 21.99
N ILE A 60 19.45 32.76 22.83
CA ILE A 60 20.09 34.11 22.83
C ILE A 60 21.58 33.87 22.55
N ASP A 61 22.09 34.48 21.47
CA ASP A 61 23.48 34.34 21.02
C ASP A 61 23.98 32.88 20.87
N GLY A 62 23.05 31.98 20.47
CA GLY A 62 23.36 30.57 20.30
C GLY A 62 23.37 29.74 21.59
N VAL A 63 23.03 30.32 22.73
CA VAL A 63 22.92 29.65 24.03
C VAL A 63 21.44 29.41 24.34
N ALA A 64 21.09 28.19 24.71
CA ALA A 64 19.74 27.85 25.15
C ALA A 64 19.46 28.54 26.52
N VAL A 65 18.36 29.25 26.59
CA VAL A 65 17.90 29.95 27.79
C VAL A 65 16.41 29.70 27.98
N ASN A 66 15.90 29.93 29.19
CA ASN A 66 14.47 29.79 29.49
C ASN A 66 13.88 28.40 29.11
N GLU A 67 14.57 27.33 29.50
CA GLU A 67 14.06 25.98 29.28
C GLU A 67 12.67 25.80 29.94
N SER A 68 11.73 25.25 29.21
CA SER A 68 10.36 25.02 29.63
C SER A 68 9.81 23.72 29.09
N ASN A 69 8.94 23.09 29.85
CA ASN A 69 8.11 21.98 29.39
C ASN A 69 6.77 22.46 28.79
N ILE A 70 6.55 23.78 28.70
CA ILE A 70 5.32 24.38 28.17
C ILE A 70 5.64 25.31 27.01
N TYR A 71 4.97 25.09 25.88
CA TYR A 71 5.03 25.93 24.67
C TYR A 71 3.64 26.50 24.35
N LYS A 72 3.52 27.82 24.32
CA LYS A 72 2.28 28.53 23.97
C LYS A 72 2.27 28.85 22.48
N HIS A 73 1.32 28.30 21.72
CA HIS A 73 1.31 28.40 20.25
C HIS A 73 0.34 29.44 19.67
N ASN A 74 -0.46 30.10 20.43
CA ASN A 74 -1.39 31.17 20.01
C ASN A 74 -2.31 30.86 18.81
N LEU A 75 -2.55 29.57 18.48
CA LEU A 75 -3.38 29.16 17.35
C LEU A 75 -4.88 29.14 17.67
N GLU A 76 -5.25 29.21 18.97
CA GLU A 76 -6.64 29.16 19.47
C GLU A 76 -7.41 27.89 19.09
N THR A 77 -6.73 26.92 18.51
CA THR A 77 -7.27 25.61 18.12
C THR A 77 -6.18 24.58 18.34
N VAL A 78 -6.55 23.33 18.60
CA VAL A 78 -5.59 22.23 18.67
C VAL A 78 -4.89 22.09 17.32
N PRO A 79 -3.54 22.15 17.24
CA PRO A 79 -2.80 22.20 15.98
C PRO A 79 -2.65 20.83 15.29
N PHE A 80 -3.72 20.06 15.31
CA PHE A 80 -3.80 18.75 14.66
C PHE A 80 -5.05 18.68 13.79
N ILE A 81 -4.85 18.32 12.53
CA ILE A 81 -5.93 18.18 11.57
C ILE A 81 -5.98 16.71 11.16
N PRO A 82 -7.08 16.00 11.45
CA PRO A 82 -7.23 14.61 11.08
C PRO A 82 -7.49 14.47 9.56
N PHE A 83 -6.76 13.56 8.92
CA PHE A 83 -7.04 13.08 7.58
C PHE A 83 -7.52 11.63 7.70
N ALA A 84 -8.83 11.47 7.82
CA ALA A 84 -9.42 10.16 8.01
C ALA A 84 -9.55 9.41 6.70
N ASN A 85 -9.37 8.08 6.74
CA ASN A 85 -9.56 7.20 5.58
C ASN A 85 -11.04 7.09 5.17
N ASN A 86 -11.94 7.18 6.16
CA ASN A 86 -13.38 7.14 5.98
C ASN A 86 -14.07 7.80 7.19
N ASN A 87 -15.39 7.95 7.10
CA ASN A 87 -16.18 8.57 8.15
C ASN A 87 -16.21 7.80 9.49
N LEU A 88 -15.84 6.52 9.49
CA LEU A 88 -15.73 5.66 10.69
C LEU A 88 -14.31 5.69 11.29
N GLN A 89 -13.36 6.30 10.61
CA GLN A 89 -11.93 6.34 11.00
C GLN A 89 -11.31 4.95 11.17
N THR A 90 -11.73 3.99 10.33
CA THR A 90 -11.22 2.63 10.32
C THR A 90 -10.10 2.46 9.30
N SER A 91 -9.21 1.51 9.55
CA SER A 91 -8.17 1.14 8.61
C SER A 91 -8.72 0.23 7.51
N ASP A 92 -8.17 0.33 6.31
CA ASP A 92 -8.47 -0.60 5.20
C ASP A 92 -8.07 -2.04 5.53
N LEU A 93 -7.10 -2.23 6.43
CA LEU A 93 -6.66 -3.54 6.87
C LEU A 93 -7.65 -4.23 7.81
N ASP A 94 -8.52 -3.49 8.50
CA ASP A 94 -9.39 -4.07 9.53
C ASP A 94 -10.26 -5.21 9.00
N ASN A 95 -10.74 -5.08 7.76
CA ASN A 95 -11.59 -6.08 7.14
C ASN A 95 -10.82 -7.27 6.55
N VAL A 96 -9.55 -7.13 6.21
CA VAL A 96 -8.79 -8.12 5.46
C VAL A 96 -7.61 -8.71 6.22
N LYS A 97 -7.20 -8.12 7.34
CA LYS A 97 -6.03 -8.54 8.11
C LYS A 97 -6.05 -10.04 8.42
N LYS A 98 -7.17 -10.56 8.94
CA LYS A 98 -7.29 -11.98 9.29
C LYS A 98 -7.17 -12.91 8.08
N LEU A 99 -7.61 -12.45 6.91
CA LEU A 99 -7.46 -13.21 5.66
C LEU A 99 -6.01 -13.21 5.19
N ILE A 100 -5.33 -12.06 5.29
CA ILE A 100 -3.90 -11.94 4.97
C ILE A 100 -3.08 -12.84 5.91
N ASP A 101 -3.31 -12.75 7.22
CA ASP A 101 -2.62 -13.60 8.22
C ASP A 101 -2.86 -15.10 7.93
N SER A 102 -4.07 -15.48 7.51
CA SER A 102 -4.41 -16.87 7.13
C SER A 102 -3.70 -17.28 5.85
N TYR A 103 -3.64 -16.40 4.85
CA TYR A 103 -2.94 -16.63 3.59
C TYR A 103 -1.45 -16.88 3.84
N ASP A 104 -0.80 -15.98 4.58
CA ASP A 104 0.62 -16.06 4.91
C ASP A 104 0.95 -17.33 5.70
N LYS A 105 0.13 -17.67 6.69
CA LYS A 105 0.29 -18.90 7.46
C LYS A 105 0.15 -20.16 6.58
N THR A 106 -0.82 -20.18 5.69
CA THR A 106 -1.04 -21.33 4.77
C THR A 106 0.12 -21.43 3.78
N TYR A 107 0.57 -20.31 3.22
CA TYR A 107 1.69 -20.26 2.29
C TYR A 107 3.00 -20.71 2.96
N SER A 108 3.32 -20.19 4.14
CA SER A 108 4.51 -20.57 4.90
C SER A 108 4.49 -22.03 5.30
N GLY A 109 3.33 -22.54 5.75
CA GLY A 109 3.15 -23.96 6.04
C GLY A 109 3.36 -24.84 4.81
N PHE A 110 2.92 -24.41 3.63
CA PHE A 110 3.13 -25.13 2.38
C PHE A 110 4.60 -25.18 1.96
N VAL A 111 5.33 -24.06 2.13
CA VAL A 111 6.76 -24.04 1.87
C VAL A 111 7.53 -24.97 2.82
N ASN A 112 7.22 -24.94 4.11
CA ASN A 112 7.84 -25.84 5.10
C ASN A 112 7.58 -27.31 4.77
N ASP A 113 6.35 -27.67 4.41
CA ASP A 113 6.02 -29.04 4.04
C ASP A 113 6.77 -29.50 2.78
N LEU A 114 6.98 -28.59 1.80
CA LEU A 114 7.79 -28.89 0.61
C LEU A 114 9.27 -29.10 0.96
N GLU A 115 9.80 -28.36 1.92
CA GLU A 115 11.16 -28.57 2.45
C GLU A 115 11.27 -29.89 3.20
N ASP A 116 10.28 -30.23 4.04
CA ASP A 116 10.26 -31.47 4.83
C ASP A 116 10.14 -32.73 3.95
N ILE A 117 9.39 -32.68 2.84
CA ILE A 117 9.28 -33.81 1.89
C ILE A 117 10.61 -34.11 1.19
N GLN A 118 11.51 -33.15 1.06
CA GLN A 118 12.85 -33.43 0.54
C GLN A 118 13.65 -34.33 1.49
N GLN A 119 13.23 -34.49 2.74
CA GLN A 119 13.79 -35.40 3.72
C GLN A 119 13.02 -36.72 3.69
N VAL A 120 13.58 -37.71 3.03
CA VAL A 120 13.00 -39.07 2.99
C VAL A 120 13.10 -39.70 4.39
N ILE A 121 11.94 -40.06 4.97
CA ILE A 121 11.92 -40.78 6.24
C ILE A 121 12.08 -42.28 5.93
N PHE A 122 13.19 -42.82 6.37
CA PHE A 122 13.46 -44.26 6.27
C PHE A 122 12.90 -45.01 7.47
N VAL A 123 12.09 -45.99 7.25
CA VAL A 123 11.59 -46.89 8.28
C VAL A 123 12.36 -48.20 8.19
N LEU A 124 13.15 -48.49 9.21
CA LEU A 124 13.93 -49.70 9.37
C LEU A 124 13.15 -50.69 10.23
N THR A 125 12.85 -51.86 9.68
CA THR A 125 12.17 -52.95 10.41
C THR A 125 13.17 -54.09 10.66
N ASN A 126 13.28 -54.51 11.92
CA ASN A 126 14.13 -55.64 12.34
C ASN A 126 15.65 -55.53 12.00
N TYR A 127 16.18 -54.26 11.96
CA TYR A 127 17.61 -54.02 11.75
C TYR A 127 18.40 -54.16 13.07
N GLY A 128 19.19 -55.22 13.21
CA GLY A 128 19.91 -55.54 14.45
C GLY A 128 21.11 -54.64 14.76
N GLY A 129 21.74 -54.05 13.75
CA GLY A 129 22.98 -53.27 13.90
C GLY A 129 22.87 -51.96 14.73
N ILE A 130 21.65 -51.47 14.94
CA ILE A 130 21.44 -50.27 15.78
C ILE A 130 21.39 -50.63 17.27
N ARG A 131 21.00 -51.84 17.63
CA ARG A 131 20.84 -52.26 19.03
C ARG A 131 22.19 -52.44 19.73
N GLU A 132 23.22 -52.83 19.00
CA GLU A 132 24.57 -53.09 19.58
C GLU A 132 25.40 -51.84 19.80
N GLU A 133 25.26 -50.80 18.94
CA GLU A 133 26.08 -49.62 18.97
C GLU A 133 25.31 -48.33 19.39
N GLY A 134 24.02 -48.40 19.64
CA GLY A 134 23.23 -47.25 20.09
C GLY A 134 23.28 -46.08 19.12
N GLU A 135 23.48 -44.86 19.63
CA GLU A 135 23.52 -43.61 18.85
C GLU A 135 24.65 -43.59 17.79
N LYS A 136 25.78 -44.26 18.06
CA LYS A 136 26.89 -44.37 17.10
C LYS A 136 26.52 -45.26 15.93
N GLY A 137 25.74 -46.31 16.14
CA GLY A 137 25.23 -47.20 15.09
C GLY A 137 24.29 -46.46 14.14
N ILE A 138 23.42 -45.61 14.68
CA ILE A 138 22.50 -44.75 13.85
C ILE A 138 23.31 -43.76 12.99
N ARG A 139 24.31 -43.11 13.55
CA ARG A 139 25.13 -42.17 12.79
C ARG A 139 25.93 -42.84 11.68
N LYS A 140 26.52 -44.00 11.96
CA LYS A 140 27.21 -44.80 10.97
C LYS A 140 26.28 -45.28 9.86
N PHE A 141 25.11 -45.81 10.22
CA PHE A 141 24.06 -46.20 9.28
C PHE A 141 23.67 -45.04 8.34
N LEU A 142 23.41 -43.83 8.87
CA LEU A 142 23.07 -42.67 8.07
C LEU A 142 24.23 -42.22 7.17
N GLN A 143 25.47 -42.33 7.61
CA GLN A 143 26.65 -42.06 6.79
C GLN A 143 26.81 -43.06 5.66
N ASP A 144 26.67 -44.34 5.95
CA ASP A 144 26.76 -45.41 4.97
C ASP A 144 25.61 -45.35 3.94
N LEU A 145 24.39 -45.04 4.38
CA LEU A 145 23.25 -44.81 3.49
C LEU A 145 23.51 -43.62 2.56
N LYS A 146 24.06 -42.53 3.08
CA LYS A 146 24.40 -41.33 2.29
C LYS A 146 25.51 -41.60 1.28
N HIS A 147 26.49 -42.42 1.65
CA HIS A 147 27.69 -42.66 0.84
C HIS A 147 27.49 -43.80 -0.19
N TYR A 148 26.96 -44.93 0.26
CA TYR A 148 26.83 -46.13 -0.58
C TYR A 148 25.43 -46.29 -1.17
N LYS A 149 24.40 -45.61 -0.68
CA LYS A 149 22.99 -45.69 -1.08
C LYS A 149 22.42 -47.12 -1.01
N THR A 150 23.07 -47.99 -0.23
CA THR A 150 22.70 -49.41 -0.04
C THR A 150 22.79 -49.73 1.45
N ILE A 151 21.88 -50.62 1.88
CA ILE A 151 21.83 -51.13 3.25
C ILE A 151 21.92 -52.65 3.19
N PRO A 152 22.92 -53.24 3.84
CA PRO A 152 22.94 -54.70 4.01
C PRO A 152 21.86 -55.11 5.00
N LEU A 153 20.96 -55.99 4.58
CA LEU A 153 19.94 -56.59 5.44
C LEU A 153 20.28 -58.06 5.59
N ASP A 154 20.47 -58.50 6.83
CA ASP A 154 20.61 -59.94 7.11
C ASP A 154 19.23 -60.58 7.23
N SER A 155 18.87 -61.45 6.29
CA SER A 155 17.62 -62.18 6.33
C SER A 155 17.76 -63.40 7.21
N ALA A 156 16.91 -63.54 8.21
CA ALA A 156 16.92 -64.65 9.16
C ALA A 156 16.09 -65.90 8.68
N GLY A 157 15.65 -65.92 7.44
CA GLY A 157 14.92 -67.06 6.85
C GLY A 157 13.49 -66.75 6.37
N THR A 158 12.77 -67.83 5.98
CA THR A 158 11.39 -67.72 5.46
C THR A 158 10.43 -67.16 6.51
N GLY A 159 9.94 -65.93 6.29
CA GLY A 159 9.04 -65.22 7.21
C GLY A 159 9.65 -63.95 7.83
N ASP A 160 10.90 -63.61 7.49
CA ASP A 160 11.54 -62.40 7.96
C ASP A 160 10.90 -61.17 7.34
N THR A 161 10.44 -60.24 8.20
CA THR A 161 9.87 -58.94 7.82
C THR A 161 10.89 -57.80 7.89
N SER A 162 12.19 -58.17 7.90
CA SER A 162 13.28 -57.16 7.91
C SER A 162 13.29 -56.39 6.58
N GLY A 163 13.34 -55.10 6.67
CA GLY A 163 13.33 -54.29 5.47
C GLY A 163 13.51 -52.81 5.72
N LEU A 164 13.82 -52.09 4.65
CA LEU A 164 13.79 -50.63 4.55
C LEU A 164 12.55 -50.27 3.76
N SER A 165 11.71 -49.47 4.36
CA SER A 165 10.63 -48.79 3.64
C SER A 165 10.77 -47.29 3.77
N THR A 166 10.21 -46.55 2.83
CA THR A 166 10.16 -45.11 2.87
C THR A 166 8.73 -44.69 3.22
N LEU A 167 8.63 -43.81 4.22
CA LEU A 167 7.38 -43.13 4.52
C LEU A 167 7.31 -41.86 3.69
N THR A 168 6.43 -41.85 2.69
CA THR A 168 6.11 -40.63 1.92
C THR A 168 4.88 -39.99 2.52
N ILE A 169 5.03 -38.71 2.84
CA ILE A 169 3.92 -37.87 3.31
C ILE A 169 3.31 -37.22 2.08
N GLU A 170 2.05 -37.54 1.79
CA GLU A 170 1.31 -36.88 0.71
C GLU A 170 0.84 -35.50 1.20
N ILE A 171 1.29 -34.43 0.52
CA ILE A 171 0.75 -33.10 0.74
C ILE A 171 -0.50 -32.92 -0.12
N PRO A 172 -1.61 -32.40 0.43
CA PRO A 172 -2.80 -32.08 -0.35
C PRO A 172 -2.59 -30.78 -1.16
N VAL A 173 -1.75 -30.83 -2.20
CA VAL A 173 -1.32 -29.68 -3.01
C VAL A 173 -2.52 -28.94 -3.61
N GLU A 174 -3.47 -29.68 -4.20
CA GLU A 174 -4.65 -29.08 -4.85
C GLU A 174 -5.55 -28.37 -3.84
N ALA A 175 -5.81 -28.97 -2.68
CA ALA A 175 -6.60 -28.33 -1.63
C ALA A 175 -5.96 -27.05 -1.10
N ARG A 176 -4.63 -27.03 -0.96
CA ARG A 176 -3.91 -25.84 -0.54
C ARG A 176 -3.90 -24.72 -1.60
N LYS A 177 -3.72 -25.11 -2.86
CA LYS A 177 -3.79 -24.19 -3.99
C LYS A 177 -5.17 -23.53 -4.07
N GLU A 178 -6.24 -24.32 -3.98
CA GLU A 178 -7.61 -23.81 -3.98
C GLU A 178 -7.89 -22.89 -2.79
N LEU A 179 -7.40 -23.24 -1.59
CA LEU A 179 -7.50 -22.39 -0.41
C LEU A 179 -6.78 -21.05 -0.60
N LEU A 180 -5.55 -21.05 -1.12
CA LEU A 180 -4.80 -19.84 -1.40
C LEU A 180 -5.49 -18.97 -2.45
N GLU A 181 -6.00 -19.55 -3.54
CA GLU A 181 -6.73 -18.81 -4.57
C GLU A 181 -8.04 -18.21 -4.04
N SER A 182 -8.83 -18.98 -3.28
CA SER A 182 -10.07 -18.48 -2.70
C SER A 182 -9.84 -17.40 -1.66
N THR A 183 -8.81 -17.56 -0.79
CA THR A 183 -8.43 -16.56 0.21
C THR A 183 -7.93 -15.28 -0.47
N ARG A 184 -7.13 -15.38 -1.53
CA ARG A 184 -6.69 -14.25 -2.32
C ARG A 184 -7.87 -13.47 -2.91
N LYS A 185 -8.81 -14.16 -3.56
CA LYS A 185 -10.04 -13.53 -4.10
C LYS A 185 -10.84 -12.84 -3.00
N ALA A 186 -10.94 -13.45 -1.82
CA ALA A 186 -11.62 -12.86 -0.68
C ALA A 186 -10.91 -11.60 -0.15
N ILE A 187 -9.57 -11.56 -0.13
CA ILE A 187 -8.78 -10.39 0.27
C ILE A 187 -9.09 -9.20 -0.66
N PHE A 188 -9.04 -9.40 -1.99
CA PHE A 188 -9.34 -8.33 -2.94
C PHE A 188 -10.81 -7.88 -2.87
N SER A 189 -11.74 -8.82 -2.76
CA SER A 189 -13.18 -8.51 -2.69
C SER A 189 -13.53 -7.73 -1.41
N MET A 190 -13.10 -8.21 -0.23
CA MET A 190 -13.39 -7.56 1.04
C MET A 190 -12.58 -6.28 1.26
N GLY A 191 -11.37 -6.21 0.67
CA GLY A 191 -10.54 -5.00 0.64
C GLY A 191 -11.01 -3.95 -0.34
N GLN A 192 -12.05 -4.27 -1.15
CA GLN A 192 -12.56 -3.40 -2.22
C GLN A 192 -11.46 -3.02 -3.23
N GLY A 193 -10.51 -3.94 -3.45
CA GLY A 193 -9.42 -3.78 -4.39
C GLY A 193 -9.72 -4.46 -5.73
N VAL A 194 -8.84 -4.25 -6.69
CA VAL A 194 -8.89 -4.92 -7.99
C VAL A 194 -7.77 -5.95 -8.05
N ASP A 195 -8.11 -7.21 -8.34
CA ASP A 195 -7.13 -8.28 -8.50
C ASP A 195 -6.44 -8.16 -9.87
N PRO A 196 -5.14 -7.86 -9.93
CA PRO A 196 -4.42 -7.70 -11.20
C PRO A 196 -4.25 -9.01 -12.00
N GLN A 197 -4.48 -10.17 -11.37
CA GLN A 197 -4.40 -11.47 -12.04
C GLN A 197 -5.75 -11.97 -12.57
N GLN A 198 -6.79 -11.17 -12.47
CA GLN A 198 -8.07 -11.52 -13.04
C GLN A 198 -7.98 -11.51 -14.57
N GLN A 199 -8.18 -12.67 -15.20
CA GLN A 199 -7.96 -12.92 -16.64
C GLN A 199 -8.81 -12.09 -17.60
N SER A 200 -9.64 -11.20 -17.11
CA SER A 200 -10.61 -10.44 -17.91
C SER A 200 -10.09 -9.08 -18.42
N PHE A 201 -8.82 -8.76 -18.22
CA PHE A 201 -8.29 -7.45 -18.64
C PHE A 201 -7.98 -7.35 -20.15
N ASP A 202 -7.63 -8.46 -20.79
CA ASP A 202 -7.11 -8.45 -22.19
C ASP A 202 -8.14 -8.08 -23.29
N ASN A 203 -9.46 -8.21 -23.02
CA ASN A 203 -10.52 -7.88 -23.99
C ASN A 203 -11.73 -7.20 -23.33
N THR A 204 -11.51 -6.50 -22.22
CA THR A 204 -12.61 -5.93 -21.43
C THR A 204 -12.98 -4.55 -21.99
N SER A 205 -14.24 -4.33 -22.33
CA SER A 205 -14.75 -3.01 -22.72
C SER A 205 -14.58 -1.99 -21.59
N GLY A 206 -14.46 -0.70 -21.92
CA GLY A 206 -14.33 0.35 -20.91
C GLY A 206 -15.48 0.38 -19.89
N GLU A 207 -16.67 -0.08 -20.26
CA GLU A 207 -17.80 -0.21 -19.32
C GLU A 207 -17.59 -1.35 -18.32
N ALA A 208 -17.08 -2.50 -18.77
CA ALA A 208 -16.76 -3.61 -17.89
C ALA A 208 -15.57 -3.26 -16.95
N MET A 209 -14.60 -2.51 -17.45
CA MET A 209 -13.52 -1.95 -16.63
C MET A 209 -14.06 -1.01 -15.55
N LYS A 210 -14.98 -0.12 -15.86
CA LYS A 210 -15.65 0.76 -14.87
C LYS A 210 -16.38 -0.05 -13.81
N PHE A 211 -17.01 -1.15 -14.17
CA PHE A 211 -17.66 -2.04 -13.22
C PHE A 211 -16.66 -2.71 -12.28
N LEU A 212 -15.55 -3.22 -12.80
CA LEU A 212 -14.48 -3.82 -11.98
C LEU A 212 -13.88 -2.83 -10.98
N TYR A 213 -13.73 -1.57 -11.40
CA TYR A 213 -13.19 -0.51 -10.52
C TYR A 213 -14.25 0.14 -9.63
N SER A 214 -15.54 -0.20 -9.77
CA SER A 214 -16.62 0.51 -9.07
C SER A 214 -16.49 0.50 -7.54
N LEU A 215 -16.08 -0.62 -6.95
CA LEU A 215 -15.89 -0.73 -5.49
C LEU A 215 -14.68 0.09 -5.02
N LEU A 216 -13.59 0.06 -5.79
CA LEU A 216 -12.40 0.86 -5.51
C LEU A 216 -12.71 2.36 -5.64
N GLU A 217 -13.50 2.74 -6.65
CA GLU A 217 -13.94 4.11 -6.88
C GLU A 217 -14.84 4.62 -5.76
N LEU A 218 -15.75 3.77 -5.25
CA LEU A 218 -16.58 4.08 -4.10
C LEU A 218 -15.73 4.34 -2.85
N LYS A 219 -14.74 3.46 -2.59
CA LYS A 219 -13.79 3.61 -1.49
C LYS A 219 -12.96 4.89 -1.61
N ALA A 220 -12.42 5.16 -2.80
CA ALA A 220 -11.70 6.39 -3.08
C ALA A 220 -12.57 7.65 -2.89
N GLY A 221 -13.88 7.57 -3.19
CA GLY A 221 -14.84 8.63 -2.95
C GLY A 221 -15.04 8.95 -1.47
N LEU A 222 -15.09 7.92 -0.62
CA LEU A 222 -15.17 8.09 0.83
C LEU A 222 -13.91 8.77 1.38
N LEU A 223 -12.73 8.29 0.98
CA LEU A 223 -11.45 8.89 1.33
C LEU A 223 -11.38 10.36 0.87
N GLU A 224 -11.75 10.64 -0.38
CA GLU A 224 -11.76 12.02 -0.92
C GLU A 224 -12.62 12.94 -0.09
N THR A 225 -13.81 12.50 0.34
CA THR A 225 -14.73 13.30 1.14
C THR A 225 -14.08 13.74 2.46
N GLU A 226 -13.46 12.81 3.18
CA GLU A 226 -12.79 13.10 4.45
C GLU A 226 -11.53 13.96 4.25
N PHE A 227 -10.75 13.70 3.21
CA PHE A 227 -9.57 14.50 2.88
C PHE A 227 -9.93 15.94 2.46
N ARG A 228 -11.04 16.14 1.76
CA ARG A 228 -11.53 17.48 1.44
C ARG A 228 -11.80 18.32 2.68
N LEU A 229 -12.35 17.70 3.73
CA LEU A 229 -12.57 18.35 5.01
C LEU A 229 -11.24 18.73 5.66
N GLY A 230 -10.32 17.78 5.78
CA GLY A 230 -8.99 17.99 6.37
C GLY A 230 -8.17 19.06 5.62
N PHE A 231 -8.11 19.02 4.29
CA PHE A 231 -7.45 20.06 3.49
C PHE A 231 -8.10 21.43 3.63
N GLY A 232 -9.43 21.47 3.72
CA GLY A 232 -10.16 22.72 3.99
C GLY A 232 -9.76 23.36 5.32
N GLU A 233 -9.64 22.56 6.37
CA GLU A 233 -9.17 23.02 7.69
C GLU A 233 -7.69 23.45 7.64
N LEU A 234 -6.83 22.67 6.99
CA LEU A 234 -5.40 22.98 6.85
C LEU A 234 -5.18 24.33 6.15
N ILE A 235 -5.86 24.57 5.03
CA ILE A 235 -5.73 25.82 4.28
C ILE A 235 -6.22 27.02 5.13
N ARG A 236 -7.34 26.84 5.86
CA ARG A 236 -7.84 27.91 6.76
C ARG A 236 -6.84 28.19 7.88
N ALA A 237 -6.24 27.17 8.48
CA ALA A 237 -5.23 27.33 9.53
C ALA A 237 -3.99 28.06 9.01
N ILE A 238 -3.48 27.70 7.83
CA ILE A 238 -2.33 28.39 7.18
C ILE A 238 -2.68 29.85 6.89
N CYS A 239 -3.86 30.10 6.34
CA CYS A 239 -4.28 31.47 6.03
C CYS A 239 -4.46 32.32 7.30
N LYS A 240 -5.01 31.73 8.37
CA LYS A 240 -5.12 32.39 9.68
C LYS A 240 -3.73 32.78 10.23
N TYR A 241 -2.78 31.85 10.17
CA TYR A 241 -1.40 32.09 10.59
C TYR A 241 -0.76 33.26 9.83
N HIS A 242 -1.04 33.37 8.53
CA HIS A 242 -0.58 34.49 7.71
C HIS A 242 -1.49 35.74 7.72
N ASN A 243 -2.44 35.82 8.63
CA ASN A 243 -3.43 36.93 8.73
C ASN A 243 -4.21 37.17 7.42
N LYS A 244 -4.48 36.14 6.65
CA LYS A 244 -5.27 36.18 5.41
C LYS A 244 -6.66 35.56 5.62
N SER A 245 -7.70 36.25 5.12
CA SER A 245 -9.06 35.69 5.13
C SER A 245 -9.32 34.88 3.87
N VAL A 246 -9.94 33.70 4.02
CA VAL A 246 -10.33 32.81 2.92
C VAL A 246 -11.86 32.78 2.84
N LYS A 247 -12.41 33.15 1.68
CA LYS A 247 -13.86 33.11 1.45
C LYS A 247 -14.30 31.75 0.90
N ASN A 248 -13.59 31.24 -0.11
CA ASN A 248 -13.88 29.96 -0.75
C ASN A 248 -12.60 29.18 -1.00
N ILE A 249 -12.68 27.85 -0.80
CA ILE A 249 -11.62 26.89 -1.12
C ILE A 249 -12.17 25.96 -2.18
N ILE A 250 -11.59 26.02 -3.38
CA ILE A 250 -11.93 25.11 -4.49
C ILE A 250 -10.86 24.04 -4.55
N GLN A 251 -11.25 22.80 -4.37
CA GLN A 251 -10.34 21.65 -4.43
C GLN A 251 -10.68 20.83 -5.68
N THR A 252 -9.72 20.64 -6.55
CA THR A 252 -9.82 19.79 -7.73
C THR A 252 -9.13 18.47 -7.44
N TRP A 253 -9.88 17.37 -7.56
CA TRP A 253 -9.39 16.02 -7.36
C TRP A 253 -9.47 15.28 -8.69
N THR A 254 -8.34 14.81 -9.19
CA THR A 254 -8.25 14.07 -10.44
C THR A 254 -7.97 12.61 -10.12
N ARG A 255 -8.73 11.72 -10.72
CA ARG A 255 -8.54 10.28 -10.58
C ARG A 255 -7.94 9.71 -11.85
N ASN A 256 -6.84 9.01 -11.71
CA ASN A 256 -6.22 8.28 -12.79
C ASN A 256 -6.91 6.90 -12.90
N ALA A 257 -8.09 6.86 -13.53
CA ALA A 257 -8.71 5.61 -13.91
C ALA A 257 -8.03 5.08 -15.18
N ILE A 258 -7.80 3.78 -15.24
CA ILE A 258 -7.39 3.13 -16.50
C ILE A 258 -8.55 3.30 -17.46
N ARG A 259 -8.36 4.11 -18.49
CA ARG A 259 -9.32 4.32 -19.57
C ARG A 259 -8.73 3.76 -20.86
N SER A 260 -9.56 3.15 -21.67
CA SER A 260 -9.14 2.77 -23.01
C SER A 260 -8.87 4.05 -23.82
N GLU A 261 -7.62 4.25 -24.25
CA GLU A 261 -7.27 5.41 -25.09
C GLU A 261 -8.08 5.42 -26.37
N SER A 262 -8.35 4.24 -26.95
CA SER A 262 -9.20 4.11 -28.14
C SER A 262 -10.64 4.60 -27.91
N GLU A 263 -11.24 4.32 -26.74
CA GLU A 263 -12.58 4.85 -26.41
C GLU A 263 -12.56 6.37 -26.25
N LEU A 264 -11.51 6.95 -25.66
CA LEU A 264 -11.37 8.40 -25.53
C LEU A 264 -11.25 9.07 -26.90
N VAL A 265 -10.45 8.51 -27.81
CA VAL A 265 -10.33 8.98 -29.18
C VAL A 265 -11.67 8.91 -29.89
N ASP A 266 -12.41 7.81 -29.75
CA ASP A 266 -13.74 7.63 -30.32
C ASP A 266 -14.76 8.66 -29.78
N ILE A 267 -14.74 8.91 -28.47
CA ILE A 267 -15.61 9.93 -27.84
C ILE A 267 -15.24 11.31 -28.37
N CYS A 268 -13.97 11.67 -28.44
CA CYS A 268 -13.49 12.93 -28.98
C CYS A 268 -13.94 13.11 -30.44
N SER A 269 -13.80 12.09 -31.28
CA SER A 269 -14.21 12.09 -32.67
C SER A 269 -15.74 12.29 -32.83
N LYS A 270 -16.55 11.55 -32.08
CA LYS A 270 -18.03 11.63 -32.09
C LYS A 270 -18.55 12.91 -31.47
N SER A 271 -17.76 13.60 -30.66
CA SER A 271 -18.14 14.86 -30.02
C SER A 271 -17.90 16.10 -30.89
N LYS A 272 -17.26 15.94 -32.06
CA LYS A 272 -16.99 17.02 -32.98
C LYS A 272 -18.30 17.64 -33.49
N GLY A 273 -18.44 18.95 -33.34
CA GLY A 273 -19.64 19.70 -33.67
C GLY A 273 -20.73 19.73 -32.57
N ILE A 274 -20.57 18.99 -31.47
CA ILE A 274 -21.48 19.02 -30.31
C ILE A 274 -20.89 19.88 -29.19
N ILE A 275 -19.58 19.77 -28.97
CA ILE A 275 -18.82 20.58 -28.00
C ILE A 275 -17.71 21.35 -28.73
N SER A 276 -17.14 22.35 -28.07
CA SER A 276 -16.09 23.18 -28.69
C SER A 276 -14.81 22.35 -28.96
N ASP A 277 -14.13 22.64 -30.08
CA ASP A 277 -12.88 22.00 -30.46
C ASP A 277 -11.81 22.15 -29.35
N LYS A 278 -11.79 23.29 -28.66
CA LYS A 278 -10.93 23.51 -27.51
C LYS A 278 -11.14 22.48 -26.38
N THR A 279 -12.40 22.11 -26.12
CA THR A 279 -12.72 21.08 -25.11
C THR A 279 -12.30 19.70 -25.60
N ILE A 280 -12.44 19.41 -26.91
CA ILE A 280 -12.01 18.14 -27.52
C ILE A 280 -10.49 18.01 -27.41
N ILE A 281 -9.73 19.03 -27.82
CA ILE A 281 -8.26 19.06 -27.76
C ILE A 281 -7.78 18.84 -26.33
N LYS A 282 -8.37 19.55 -25.35
CA LYS A 282 -8.00 19.42 -23.93
C LYS A 282 -8.20 18.01 -23.36
N ASN A 283 -9.14 17.25 -23.86
CA ASN A 283 -9.45 15.90 -23.35
C ASN A 283 -8.93 14.79 -24.28
N HIS A 284 -8.24 15.12 -25.36
CA HIS A 284 -7.72 14.14 -26.29
C HIS A 284 -6.47 13.45 -25.70
N PRO A 285 -6.40 12.09 -25.67
CA PRO A 285 -5.35 11.36 -24.97
C PRO A 285 -3.93 11.54 -25.55
N LEU A 286 -3.82 11.99 -26.80
CA LEU A 286 -2.54 12.23 -27.48
C LEU A 286 -2.07 13.70 -27.39
N VAL A 287 -2.77 14.57 -26.67
CA VAL A 287 -2.42 15.99 -26.55
C VAL A 287 -1.92 16.29 -25.15
N ASP A 288 -0.62 16.54 -25.03
CA ASP A 288 0.03 16.90 -23.77
C ASP A 288 -0.16 18.40 -23.42
N ASP A 289 -0.05 19.29 -24.41
CA ASP A 289 -0.24 20.73 -24.26
C ASP A 289 -1.35 21.24 -25.19
N PRO A 290 -2.57 21.45 -24.66
CA PRO A 290 -3.69 21.92 -25.44
C PRO A 290 -3.50 23.31 -26.08
N GLU A 291 -2.72 24.20 -25.44
CA GLU A 291 -2.50 25.55 -25.98
C GLU A 291 -1.51 25.54 -27.15
N GLN A 292 -0.53 24.66 -27.09
CA GLN A 292 0.43 24.46 -28.20
C GLN A 292 -0.26 23.81 -29.38
N GLU A 293 -1.10 22.82 -29.13
CA GLU A 293 -1.88 22.12 -30.15
C GLU A 293 -2.87 23.05 -30.89
N GLU A 294 -3.59 23.91 -30.15
CA GLU A 294 -4.46 24.95 -30.77
C GLU A 294 -3.67 25.87 -31.73
N LYS A 295 -2.47 26.27 -31.35
CA LYS A 295 -1.61 27.13 -32.20
C LYS A 295 -1.13 26.38 -33.44
N GLN A 296 -0.80 25.10 -33.28
CA GLN A 296 -0.34 24.27 -34.39
C GLN A 296 -1.47 24.06 -35.42
N ILE A 297 -2.67 23.71 -34.97
CA ILE A 297 -3.85 23.55 -35.83
C ILE A 297 -4.15 24.87 -36.57
N ALA A 298 -4.12 26.00 -35.87
CA ALA A 298 -4.37 27.31 -36.49
C ALA A 298 -3.33 27.68 -37.56
N LYS A 299 -2.07 27.26 -37.37
CA LYS A 299 -0.99 27.46 -38.34
C LYS A 299 -1.20 26.60 -39.59
N GLU A 300 -1.52 25.31 -39.40
CA GLU A 300 -1.80 24.37 -40.50
C GLU A 300 -3.01 24.78 -41.32
N GLN A 301 -4.06 25.29 -40.68
CA GLN A 301 -5.23 25.82 -41.37
C GLN A 301 -4.91 27.06 -42.24
N LYS A 302 -4.02 27.94 -41.77
CA LYS A 302 -3.57 29.07 -42.59
C LYS A 302 -2.73 28.64 -43.78
N GLU A 303 -1.79 27.75 -43.56
CA GLU A 303 -0.96 27.20 -44.64
C GLU A 303 -1.81 26.52 -45.73
N GLN A 304 -2.85 25.78 -45.35
CA GLN A 304 -3.79 25.18 -46.29
C GLN A 304 -4.61 26.23 -47.07
N GLN A 305 -5.06 27.30 -46.39
CA GLN A 305 -5.80 28.38 -47.06
C GLN A 305 -4.90 29.14 -48.06
N ASP A 306 -3.63 29.37 -47.71
CA ASP A 306 -2.68 30.05 -48.59
C ASP A 306 -2.38 29.23 -49.87
N ILE A 307 -2.26 27.88 -49.74
CA ILE A 307 -2.11 26.98 -50.89
C ILE A 307 -3.35 27.00 -51.79
N TYR A 308 -4.56 26.97 -51.24
CA TYR A 308 -5.81 27.04 -52.03
C TYR A 308 -5.98 28.37 -52.76
N ASN A 309 -5.52 29.48 -52.18
CA ASN A 309 -5.58 30.79 -52.80
C ASN A 309 -4.54 30.95 -53.94
N ASP A 310 -3.36 30.32 -53.81
CA ASP A 310 -2.32 30.37 -54.84
C ASP A 310 -2.65 29.50 -56.05
N GLU A 311 -3.34 28.36 -55.88
CA GLU A 311 -3.85 27.53 -56.99
C GLU A 311 -5.05 28.17 -57.70
N GLY A 312 -5.85 29.00 -57.01
CA GLY A 312 -6.99 29.71 -57.57
C GLY A 312 -6.61 30.88 -58.50
N ASP A 313 -5.42 31.47 -58.30
CA ASP A 313 -4.95 32.63 -59.08
C ASP A 313 -4.24 32.19 -60.36
N ASN A 314 -3.67 30.99 -60.39
CA ASN A 314 -3.01 30.42 -61.62
C ASN A 314 -4.00 29.87 -62.67
N GLY A 315 -5.30 29.80 -62.37
CA GLY A 315 -6.32 29.28 -63.29
C GLY A 315 -7.00 30.31 -64.23
N LYS A 316 -6.67 31.63 -64.14
CA LYS A 316 -7.33 32.70 -64.89
C LYS A 316 -6.46 33.37 -65.98
N GLY A 317 -5.35 32.79 -66.36
CA GLY A 317 -4.46 33.34 -67.37
C GLY A 317 -4.29 32.46 -68.57
N GLY A 318 -5.35 32.28 -69.40
CA GLY A 318 -5.20 31.53 -70.64
C GLY A 318 -6.48 31.51 -71.46
N ASP A 319 -6.89 32.68 -71.99
CA ASP A 319 -7.66 32.76 -73.19
C ASP A 319 -7.61 34.22 -73.70
N GLU A 320 -6.65 34.47 -74.59
CA GLU A 320 -6.72 35.45 -75.68
C GLU A 320 -5.97 34.89 -76.91
#